data_e1f57f2bcb73495db41cfcaffe913cd5
#
_entry.id   e1f57f2bcb73495db41cfcaffe913cd5
#
_cell.length_a   1.000
_cell.length_b   1.000
_cell.length_c   1.000
_cell.angle_alpha   90.00
_cell.angle_beta   90.00
_cell.angle_gamma   90.00
#
_symmetry.space_group_name_H-M   'P 1'
#
loop_
_entity.id
_entity.type
_entity.pdbx_description
1 polymer ?
#
loop_
_entity_poly.entity_id
_entity_poly.type
_entity_poly.pdbx_seq_one_letter_code
_entity_poly.pdbx_strand_id
1 'polypeptide(L)'
;MPTPAITILIPSLTSLIVTVLLASLRSSNVPGIADWIWSNVLLAVALPLLLFRHQLPDAIAILLPNVLLVAASALYYAGCSRFVGKRPNWPIVAPLAAGVCAGFAYYIFVVDHIPARVLLISCYSSVLLALAAERLLTRPVRPQSTRLRDLSAAIAIGSLLVQVARAVYFLPLDAHAGELLFMSKGNVVLVIVAAAALPMLSMAPIMLVHDALLAEARHAVDRDYLTGTMSRRAFEDRVERHFPPQPAHAAGQGYEQLYAQADANLYTAKHSGRNRVAA
;
A
#
# COMPACT_ATOMS: atom_id res chain seq x y z
N MET A 1 25.61 17.53 6.77
CA MET A 1 24.24 17.09 7.09
C MET A 1 23.35 17.44 5.92
N PRO A 2 22.44 16.56 5.47
CA PRO A 2 21.50 16.96 4.44
C PRO A 2 20.72 18.17 4.93
N THR A 3 20.59 19.17 4.07
CA THR A 3 19.81 20.36 4.41
C THR A 3 18.35 19.94 4.63
N PRO A 4 17.59 20.57 5.54
CA PRO A 4 16.18 20.27 5.77
C PRO A 4 15.36 20.23 4.47
N ALA A 5 15.75 21.01 3.48
CA ALA A 5 15.14 21.03 2.16
C ALA A 5 15.24 19.67 1.44
N ILE A 6 16.40 19.01 1.45
CA ILE A 6 16.59 17.69 0.80
C ILE A 6 15.69 16.65 1.43
N THR A 7 15.58 16.64 2.76
CA THR A 7 14.75 15.70 3.52
C THR A 7 13.25 15.82 3.16
N ILE A 8 12.80 17.00 2.73
CA ILE A 8 11.41 17.27 2.34
C ILE A 8 11.22 17.08 0.83
N LEU A 9 12.18 17.49 0.00
CA LEU A 9 12.05 17.47 -1.46
C LEU A 9 12.08 16.04 -2.01
N ILE A 10 12.91 15.13 -1.45
CA ILE A 10 12.97 13.75 -1.92
C ILE A 10 11.60 13.04 -1.78
N PRO A 11 10.94 13.01 -0.61
CA PRO A 11 9.61 12.40 -0.50
C PRO A 11 8.55 13.08 -1.37
N SER A 12 8.62 14.42 -1.52
CA SER A 12 7.70 15.16 -2.38
C SER A 12 7.84 14.74 -3.85
N LEU A 13 9.06 14.70 -4.37
CA LEU A 13 9.33 14.27 -5.74
C LEU A 13 8.94 12.81 -5.96
N THR A 14 9.25 11.94 -4.99
CA THR A 14 8.83 10.53 -5.03
C THR A 14 7.31 10.41 -5.10
N SER A 15 6.56 11.16 -4.28
CA SER A 15 5.10 11.17 -4.31
C SER A 15 4.55 11.64 -5.67
N LEU A 16 5.20 12.61 -6.31
CA LEU A 16 4.84 13.06 -7.65
C LEU A 16 5.06 11.96 -8.70
N ILE A 17 6.21 11.30 -8.68
CA ILE A 17 6.53 10.17 -9.59
C ILE A 17 5.51 9.04 -9.39
N VAL A 18 5.22 8.66 -8.14
CA VAL A 18 4.23 7.63 -7.81
C VAL A 18 2.85 8.03 -8.31
N THR A 19 2.46 9.29 -8.18
CA THR A 19 1.19 9.82 -8.71
C THR A 19 1.08 9.56 -10.21
N VAL A 20 2.12 9.89 -10.98
CA VAL A 20 2.15 9.68 -12.44
C VAL A 20 2.05 8.19 -12.78
N LEU A 21 2.82 7.35 -12.07
CA LEU A 21 2.81 5.89 -12.29
C LEU A 21 1.44 5.27 -11.95
N LEU A 22 0.83 5.63 -10.82
CA LEU A 22 -0.50 5.15 -10.48
C LEU A 22 -1.59 5.70 -11.41
N ALA A 23 -1.46 6.94 -11.88
CA ALA A 23 -2.39 7.53 -12.83
C ALA A 23 -2.36 6.80 -14.19
N SER A 24 -1.18 6.35 -14.66
CA SER A 24 -1.06 5.55 -15.88
C SER A 24 -1.75 4.18 -15.75
N LEU A 25 -1.87 3.66 -14.53
CA LEU A 25 -2.53 2.38 -14.23
C LEU A 25 -4.02 2.53 -13.86
N ARG A 26 -4.56 3.75 -13.89
CA ARG A 26 -5.96 4.01 -13.47
C ARG A 26 -6.99 3.24 -14.31
N SER A 27 -6.70 3.00 -15.58
CA SER A 27 -7.58 2.23 -16.49
C SER A 27 -7.71 0.75 -16.12
N SER A 28 -6.84 0.23 -15.26
CA SER A 28 -6.84 -1.18 -14.84
C SER A 28 -7.98 -1.56 -13.88
N ASN A 29 -8.78 -0.59 -13.43
CA ASN A 29 -9.90 -0.79 -12.49
C ASN A 29 -9.53 -1.50 -11.17
N VAL A 30 -8.27 -1.43 -10.75
CA VAL A 30 -7.85 -1.96 -9.44
C VAL A 30 -8.46 -1.11 -8.34
N PRO A 31 -9.23 -1.70 -7.39
CA PRO A 31 -9.85 -0.94 -6.31
C PRO A 31 -8.81 -0.25 -5.43
N GLY A 32 -9.08 1.00 -5.05
CA GLY A 32 -8.19 1.79 -4.16
C GLY A 32 -7.13 2.61 -4.88
N ILE A 33 -6.90 2.41 -6.19
CA ILE A 33 -5.87 3.14 -6.95
C ILE A 33 -6.13 4.66 -6.94
N ALA A 34 -7.38 5.09 -7.05
CA ALA A 34 -7.74 6.51 -7.01
C ALA A 34 -7.44 7.15 -5.65
N ASP A 35 -7.64 6.42 -4.55
CA ASP A 35 -7.33 6.91 -3.20
C ASP A 35 -5.82 7.10 -3.03
N TRP A 36 -5.01 6.17 -3.52
CA TRP A 36 -3.55 6.27 -3.47
C TRP A 36 -3.01 7.38 -4.38
N ILE A 37 -3.62 7.61 -5.56
CA ILE A 37 -3.27 8.76 -6.41
C ILE A 37 -3.48 10.05 -5.62
N TRP A 38 -4.67 10.27 -5.06
CA TRP A 38 -4.96 11.48 -4.31
C TRP A 38 -4.13 11.60 -3.03
N SER A 39 -3.86 10.51 -2.32
CA SER A 39 -2.94 10.49 -1.18
C SER A 39 -1.56 11.05 -1.57
N ASN A 40 -0.99 10.58 -2.68
CA ASN A 40 0.32 11.04 -3.14
C ASN A 40 0.30 12.47 -3.69
N VAL A 41 -0.78 12.91 -4.35
CA VAL A 41 -0.96 14.32 -4.76
C VAL A 41 -0.93 15.22 -3.54
N LEU A 42 -1.68 14.88 -2.49
CA LEU A 42 -1.72 15.67 -1.25
C LEU A 42 -0.34 15.71 -0.57
N LEU A 43 0.40 14.60 -0.54
CA LEU A 43 1.77 14.56 -0.02
C LEU A 43 2.71 15.44 -0.84
N ALA A 44 2.64 15.35 -2.18
CA ALA A 44 3.49 16.13 -3.08
C ALA A 44 3.27 17.65 -2.93
N VAL A 45 2.06 18.08 -2.56
CA VAL A 45 1.73 19.48 -2.29
C VAL A 45 2.08 19.87 -0.85
N ALA A 46 1.75 19.02 0.13
CA ALA A 46 1.92 19.35 1.55
C ALA A 46 3.38 19.53 1.95
N LEU A 47 4.26 18.64 1.47
CA LEU A 47 5.64 18.65 1.90
C LEU A 47 6.42 19.91 1.50
N PRO A 48 6.37 20.41 0.25
CA PRO A 48 7.03 21.66 -0.11
C PRO A 48 6.50 22.87 0.66
N LEU A 49 5.21 22.92 1.00
CA LEU A 49 4.65 24.04 1.77
C LEU A 49 5.35 24.22 3.13
N LEU A 50 5.83 23.14 3.74
CA LEU A 50 6.58 23.21 5.00
C LEU A 50 7.91 23.97 4.88
N LEU A 51 8.49 24.10 3.67
CA LEU A 51 9.72 24.86 3.45
C LEU A 51 9.50 26.38 3.53
N PHE A 52 8.26 26.84 3.28
CA PHE A 52 7.90 28.26 3.29
C PHE A 52 7.42 28.76 4.65
N ARG A 53 7.70 28.00 5.74
CA ARG A 53 7.24 28.30 7.11
C ARG A 53 7.56 29.71 7.58
N HIS A 54 8.64 30.32 7.12
CA HIS A 54 9.06 31.66 7.53
C HIS A 54 8.68 32.77 6.54
N GLN A 55 8.03 32.40 5.41
CA GLN A 55 7.68 33.34 4.33
C GLN A 55 6.17 33.54 4.18
N LEU A 56 5.37 32.59 4.69
CA LEU A 56 3.92 32.58 4.57
C LEU A 56 3.26 32.65 5.96
N PRO A 57 2.02 33.14 6.05
CA PRO A 57 1.25 33.07 7.29
C PRO A 57 1.10 31.63 7.82
N ASP A 58 1.07 31.46 9.15
CA ASP A 58 1.01 30.15 9.80
C ASP A 58 -0.16 29.28 9.34
N ALA A 59 -1.29 29.88 9.00
CA ALA A 59 -2.44 29.18 8.41
C ALA A 59 -2.07 28.43 7.12
N ILE A 60 -1.22 29.02 6.28
CA ILE A 60 -0.81 28.44 4.99
C ILE A 60 0.44 27.59 5.16
N ALA A 61 1.39 28.04 5.97
CA ALA A 61 2.70 27.40 6.09
C ALA A 61 2.72 26.22 7.07
N ILE A 62 1.81 26.20 8.04
CA ILE A 62 1.78 25.16 9.09
C ILE A 62 0.44 24.40 9.07
N LEU A 63 -0.70 25.10 9.18
CA LEU A 63 -2.00 24.41 9.28
C LEU A 63 -2.33 23.66 8.00
N LEU A 64 -2.29 24.33 6.83
CA LEU A 64 -2.66 23.72 5.55
C LEU A 64 -1.87 22.44 5.23
N PRO A 65 -0.51 22.41 5.28
CA PRO A 65 0.22 21.17 5.00
C PRO A 65 -0.12 20.06 5.99
N ASN A 66 -0.36 20.34 7.26
CA ASN A 66 -0.76 19.30 8.22
C ASN A 66 -2.17 18.76 7.95
N VAL A 67 -3.12 19.60 7.54
CA VAL A 67 -4.45 19.15 7.08
C VAL A 67 -4.33 18.26 5.84
N LEU A 68 -3.48 18.63 4.89
CA LEU A 68 -3.21 17.81 3.69
C LEU A 68 -2.56 16.47 4.07
N LEU A 69 -1.63 16.43 5.03
CA LEU A 69 -1.03 15.20 5.53
C LEU A 69 -2.05 14.29 6.24
N VAL A 70 -2.95 14.87 7.03
CA VAL A 70 -4.07 14.17 7.67
C VAL A 70 -4.97 13.52 6.61
N ALA A 71 -5.36 14.28 5.58
CA ALA A 71 -6.18 13.78 4.49
C ALA A 71 -5.45 12.72 3.65
N ALA A 72 -4.16 12.92 3.35
CA ALA A 72 -3.33 11.96 2.63
C ALA A 72 -3.26 10.60 3.36
N SER A 73 -3.06 10.62 4.68
CA SER A 73 -3.02 9.40 5.49
C SER A 73 -4.36 8.67 5.50
N ALA A 74 -5.48 9.40 5.58
CA ALA A 74 -6.82 8.82 5.50
C ALA A 74 -7.09 8.15 4.15
N LEU A 75 -6.67 8.79 3.05
CA LEU A 75 -6.78 8.23 1.70
C LEU A 75 -5.86 7.03 1.50
N TYR A 76 -4.64 7.04 2.04
CA TYR A 76 -3.77 5.86 2.02
C TYR A 76 -4.45 4.64 2.65
N TYR A 77 -5.00 4.80 3.86
CA TYR A 77 -5.79 3.76 4.52
C TYR A 77 -7.02 3.33 3.72
N ALA A 78 -7.74 4.28 3.11
CA ALA A 78 -8.91 3.98 2.28
C ALA A 78 -8.53 3.14 1.07
N GLY A 79 -7.41 3.47 0.41
CA GLY A 79 -6.84 2.70 -0.68
C GLY A 79 -6.53 1.25 -0.27
N CYS A 80 -5.83 1.06 0.86
CA CYS A 80 -5.54 -0.27 1.40
C CYS A 80 -6.83 -1.07 1.70
N SER A 81 -7.85 -0.41 2.26
CA SER A 81 -9.12 -1.06 2.56
C SER A 81 -9.86 -1.52 1.30
N ARG A 82 -9.98 -0.64 0.30
CA ARG A 82 -10.66 -0.96 -0.98
C ARG A 82 -9.90 -2.00 -1.79
N PHE A 83 -8.57 -1.97 -1.74
CA PHE A 83 -7.72 -2.94 -2.41
C PHE A 83 -7.98 -4.38 -1.94
N VAL A 84 -8.17 -4.60 -0.65
CA VAL A 84 -8.54 -5.91 -0.10
C VAL A 84 -10.05 -6.21 -0.19
N GLY A 85 -10.84 -5.37 -0.86
CA GLY A 85 -12.29 -5.54 -1.05
C GLY A 85 -13.13 -5.13 0.15
N LYS A 86 -12.58 -4.36 1.10
CA LYS A 86 -13.32 -3.88 2.29
C LYS A 86 -13.67 -2.38 2.15
N ARG A 87 -14.74 -1.97 2.81
CA ARG A 87 -15.08 -0.54 2.92
C ARG A 87 -14.19 0.13 3.98
N PRO A 88 -13.67 1.34 3.72
CA PRO A 88 -13.00 2.13 4.75
C PRO A 88 -13.95 2.49 5.89
N ASN A 89 -13.46 2.51 7.11
CA ASN A 89 -14.27 2.83 8.30
C ASN A 89 -14.35 4.36 8.51
N TRP A 90 -15.03 5.08 7.58
CA TRP A 90 -15.18 6.52 7.63
C TRP A 90 -15.83 7.05 8.91
N PRO A 91 -16.81 6.37 9.54
CA PRO A 91 -17.37 6.80 10.82
C PRO A 91 -16.35 6.96 11.96
N ILE A 92 -15.23 6.26 11.89
CA ILE A 92 -14.12 6.41 12.85
C ILE A 92 -13.07 7.39 12.31
N VAL A 93 -12.68 7.25 11.05
CA VAL A 93 -11.56 8.01 10.48
C VAL A 93 -11.90 9.49 10.31
N ALA A 94 -13.12 9.84 9.88
CA ALA A 94 -13.49 11.23 9.63
C ALA A 94 -13.55 12.08 10.91
N PRO A 95 -14.21 11.66 12.01
CA PRO A 95 -14.19 12.45 13.24
C PRO A 95 -12.79 12.51 13.87
N LEU A 96 -11.98 11.45 13.75
CA LEU A 96 -10.60 11.47 14.21
C LEU A 96 -9.77 12.51 13.45
N ALA A 97 -9.89 12.54 12.11
CA ALA A 97 -9.24 13.52 11.27
C ALA A 97 -9.68 14.97 11.60
N ALA A 98 -10.99 15.18 11.77
CA ALA A 98 -11.54 16.47 12.15
C ALA A 98 -11.02 16.94 13.52
N GLY A 99 -10.97 16.03 14.52
CA GLY A 99 -10.42 16.32 15.84
C GLY A 99 -8.93 16.72 15.81
N VAL A 100 -8.15 16.02 14.99
CA VAL A 100 -6.72 16.34 14.79
C VAL A 100 -6.55 17.71 14.10
N CYS A 101 -7.34 18.00 13.06
CA CYS A 101 -7.30 19.32 12.41
C CYS A 101 -7.70 20.45 13.35
N ALA A 102 -8.74 20.26 14.17
CA ALA A 102 -9.14 21.22 15.19
C ALA A 102 -8.06 21.40 16.26
N GLY A 103 -7.42 20.31 16.70
CA GLY A 103 -6.29 20.35 17.63
C GLY A 103 -5.09 21.11 17.04
N PHE A 104 -4.78 20.93 15.75
CA PHE A 104 -3.75 21.73 15.09
C PHE A 104 -4.10 23.21 15.09
N ALA A 105 -5.33 23.60 14.72
CA ALA A 105 -5.77 24.97 14.74
C ALA A 105 -5.66 25.57 16.16
N TYR A 106 -6.08 24.84 17.19
CA TYR A 106 -5.96 25.27 18.58
C TYR A 106 -4.49 25.48 18.99
N TYR A 107 -3.61 24.51 18.70
CA TYR A 107 -2.19 24.57 19.08
C TYR A 107 -1.33 25.42 18.12
N ILE A 108 -1.91 26.09 17.16
CA ILE A 108 -1.24 27.10 16.32
C ILE A 108 -1.70 28.49 16.74
N PHE A 109 -3.02 28.71 16.91
CA PHE A 109 -3.59 30.03 17.02
C PHE A 109 -3.95 30.44 18.47
N VAL A 110 -4.17 29.46 19.36
CA VAL A 110 -4.59 29.76 20.76
C VAL A 110 -3.45 29.53 21.75
N VAL A 111 -2.79 28.38 21.65
CA VAL A 111 -1.69 28.01 22.56
C VAL A 111 -0.56 27.47 21.71
N ASP A 112 0.45 28.28 21.41
CA ASP A 112 1.58 27.78 20.59
C ASP A 112 2.34 26.67 21.35
N HIS A 113 2.07 25.40 20.96
CA HIS A 113 2.61 24.23 21.65
C HIS A 113 3.09 23.17 20.65
N ILE A 114 4.36 23.26 20.27
CA ILE A 114 4.99 22.36 19.25
C ILE A 114 4.88 20.88 19.63
N PRO A 115 5.18 20.43 20.89
CA PRO A 115 5.06 19.02 21.25
C PRO A 115 3.66 18.45 21.03
N ALA A 116 2.62 19.19 21.38
CA ALA A 116 1.23 18.74 21.18
C ALA A 116 0.90 18.55 19.70
N ARG A 117 1.37 19.45 18.82
CA ARG A 117 1.21 19.29 17.37
C ARG A 117 1.90 18.02 16.85
N VAL A 118 3.14 17.77 17.29
CA VAL A 118 3.88 16.56 16.91
C VAL A 118 3.17 15.32 17.43
N LEU A 119 2.69 15.34 18.66
CA LEU A 119 1.97 14.23 19.29
C LEU A 119 0.67 13.91 18.52
N LEU A 120 -0.14 14.92 18.20
CA LEU A 120 -1.39 14.77 17.45
C LEU A 120 -1.18 14.04 16.13
N ILE A 121 -0.25 14.53 15.28
CA ILE A 121 -0.02 13.91 13.98
C ILE A 121 0.60 12.52 14.09
N SER A 122 1.48 12.29 15.08
CA SER A 122 2.12 11.00 15.28
C SER A 122 1.12 9.96 15.76
N CYS A 123 0.25 10.30 16.73
CA CYS A 123 -0.82 9.41 17.19
C CYS A 123 -1.83 9.10 16.05
N TYR A 124 -2.28 10.11 15.33
CA TYR A 124 -3.17 9.94 14.20
C TYR A 124 -2.59 9.01 13.13
N SER A 125 -1.37 9.30 12.70
CA SER A 125 -0.68 8.49 11.70
C SER A 125 -0.45 7.05 12.18
N SER A 126 -0.13 6.86 13.46
CA SER A 126 0.01 5.54 14.08
C SER A 126 -1.28 4.72 13.98
N VAL A 127 -2.42 5.32 14.31
CA VAL A 127 -3.73 4.65 14.19
C VAL A 127 -4.02 4.24 12.76
N LEU A 128 -3.82 5.14 11.80
CA LEU A 128 -4.11 4.83 10.40
C LEU A 128 -3.15 3.80 9.80
N LEU A 129 -1.87 3.83 10.16
CA LEU A 129 -0.89 2.84 9.74
C LEU A 129 -1.18 1.46 10.34
N ALA A 130 -1.62 1.40 11.60
CA ALA A 130 -2.07 0.16 12.23
C ALA A 130 -3.30 -0.42 11.52
N LEU A 131 -4.30 0.41 11.23
CA LEU A 131 -5.48 0.02 10.46
C LEU A 131 -5.12 -0.42 9.04
N ALA A 132 -4.19 0.26 8.36
CA ALA A 132 -3.74 -0.12 7.02
C ALA A 132 -3.02 -1.47 7.05
N ALA A 133 -2.11 -1.69 8.00
CA ALA A 133 -1.41 -2.96 8.19
C ALA A 133 -2.41 -4.11 8.49
N GLU A 134 -3.38 -3.89 9.37
CA GLU A 134 -4.45 -4.86 9.67
C GLU A 134 -5.21 -5.23 8.40
N ARG A 135 -5.57 -4.24 7.55
CA ARG A 135 -6.24 -4.50 6.28
C ARG A 135 -5.37 -5.33 5.33
N LEU A 136 -4.10 -5.00 5.18
CA LEU A 136 -3.17 -5.71 4.32
C LEU A 136 -2.88 -7.14 4.80
N LEU A 137 -2.87 -7.38 6.12
CA LEU A 137 -2.69 -8.73 6.69
C LEU A 137 -3.96 -9.60 6.61
N THR A 138 -5.14 -9.02 6.41
CA THR A 138 -6.36 -9.82 6.22
C THR A 138 -6.37 -10.51 4.85
N ARG A 139 -7.03 -11.67 4.76
CA ARG A 139 -7.14 -12.41 3.48
C ARG A 139 -7.84 -11.55 2.43
N PRO A 140 -7.24 -11.33 1.25
CA PRO A 140 -7.84 -10.56 0.18
C PRO A 140 -8.97 -11.35 -0.48
N VAL A 141 -9.93 -10.64 -1.06
CA VAL A 141 -11.01 -11.24 -1.86
C VAL A 141 -10.47 -11.77 -3.20
N ARG A 142 -9.38 -11.18 -3.71
CA ARG A 142 -8.75 -11.58 -4.98
C ARG A 142 -7.47 -12.39 -4.72
N PRO A 143 -7.14 -13.41 -5.55
CA PRO A 143 -5.87 -14.11 -5.46
C PRO A 143 -4.72 -13.16 -5.79
N GLN A 144 -3.84 -12.95 -4.83
CA GLN A 144 -2.68 -12.06 -4.94
C GLN A 144 -1.49 -12.71 -4.25
N SER A 145 -0.28 -12.27 -4.60
CA SER A 145 0.93 -12.71 -3.92
C SER A 145 0.89 -12.29 -2.44
N THR A 146 0.97 -13.27 -1.56
CA THR A 146 1.06 -13.02 -0.12
C THR A 146 2.32 -12.23 0.23
N ARG A 147 3.44 -12.48 -0.48
CA ARG A 147 4.74 -11.87 -0.20
C ARG A 147 4.73 -10.34 -0.35
N LEU A 148 4.19 -9.81 -1.46
CA LEU A 148 4.17 -8.35 -1.69
C LEU A 148 3.20 -7.64 -0.73
N ARG A 149 2.10 -8.28 -0.40
CA ARG A 149 1.15 -7.79 0.61
C ARG A 149 1.79 -7.76 1.99
N ASP A 150 2.46 -8.85 2.39
CA ASP A 150 3.13 -8.94 3.68
C ASP A 150 4.30 -7.95 3.78
N LEU A 151 5.04 -7.71 2.68
CA LEU A 151 6.05 -6.66 2.60
C LEU A 151 5.43 -5.26 2.77
N SER A 152 4.30 -4.99 2.10
CA SER A 152 3.59 -3.71 2.24
C SER A 152 3.08 -3.49 3.67
N ALA A 153 2.58 -4.55 4.32
CA ALA A 153 2.19 -4.53 5.73
C ALA A 153 3.40 -4.29 6.64
N ALA A 154 4.53 -4.93 6.37
CA ALA A 154 5.77 -4.72 7.13
C ALA A 154 6.28 -3.28 7.02
N ILE A 155 6.20 -2.66 5.83
CA ILE A 155 6.53 -1.24 5.62
C ILE A 155 5.59 -0.35 6.46
N ALA A 156 4.29 -0.64 6.47
CA ALA A 156 3.32 0.11 7.27
C ALA A 156 3.59 -0.04 8.78
N ILE A 157 3.91 -1.25 9.24
CA ILE A 157 4.29 -1.51 10.64
C ILE A 157 5.60 -0.80 11.01
N GLY A 158 6.62 -0.86 10.16
CA GLY A 158 7.87 -0.13 10.38
C GLY A 158 7.63 1.38 10.49
N SER A 159 6.81 1.95 9.61
CA SER A 159 6.41 3.36 9.68
C SER A 159 5.59 3.68 10.94
N LEU A 160 4.71 2.78 11.37
CA LEU A 160 3.98 2.88 12.63
C LEU A 160 4.95 2.99 13.83
N LEU A 161 5.95 2.11 13.89
CA LEU A 161 6.94 2.13 14.99
C LEU A 161 7.70 3.45 15.05
N VAL A 162 8.05 4.03 13.90
CA VAL A 162 8.69 5.37 13.84
C VAL A 162 7.76 6.45 14.39
N GLN A 163 6.48 6.41 14.04
CA GLN A 163 5.51 7.39 14.56
C GLN A 163 5.25 7.23 16.07
N VAL A 164 5.19 5.99 16.56
CA VAL A 164 5.08 5.72 18.00
C VAL A 164 6.33 6.20 18.74
N ALA A 165 7.53 5.91 18.23
CA ALA A 165 8.77 6.39 18.82
C ALA A 165 8.79 7.93 18.89
N ARG A 166 8.31 8.60 17.84
CA ARG A 166 8.19 10.07 17.83
C ARG A 166 7.16 10.58 18.83
N ALA A 167 6.02 9.92 18.95
CA ALA A 167 5.01 10.27 19.96
C ALA A 167 5.56 10.14 21.36
N VAL A 168 6.22 9.01 21.69
CA VAL A 168 6.85 8.78 22.99
C VAL A 168 7.93 9.81 23.29
N TYR A 169 8.72 10.17 22.28
CA TYR A 169 9.79 11.16 22.41
C TYR A 169 9.28 12.54 22.83
N PHE A 170 8.10 12.95 22.38
CA PHE A 170 7.48 14.23 22.68
C PHE A 170 6.44 14.20 23.82
N LEU A 171 6.12 13.00 24.35
CA LEU A 171 5.07 12.84 25.36
C LEU A 171 5.34 13.59 26.69
N PRO A 172 6.57 13.60 27.28
CA PRO A 172 6.83 14.13 28.58
C PRO A 172 7.15 15.64 28.65
N LEU A 173 6.93 16.38 27.56
CA LEU A 173 7.52 17.70 27.41
C LEU A 173 6.52 18.82 27.65
N ASP A 174 6.93 19.78 28.50
CA ASP A 174 6.36 21.12 28.54
C ASP A 174 6.73 21.91 27.23
N ALA A 175 6.09 23.02 26.99
CA ALA A 175 6.29 23.82 25.77
C ALA A 175 7.75 24.23 25.56
N HIS A 176 8.47 24.57 26.64
CA HIS A 176 9.84 25.08 26.58
C HIS A 176 10.85 23.96 26.30
N ALA A 177 10.73 22.83 27.02
CA ALA A 177 11.54 21.65 26.75
C ALA A 177 11.27 21.08 25.34
N GLY A 178 10.04 21.22 24.83
CA GLY A 178 9.66 20.80 23.49
C GLY A 178 10.35 21.57 22.39
N GLU A 179 10.55 22.86 22.56
CA GLU A 179 11.27 23.69 21.60
C GLU A 179 12.75 23.29 21.49
N LEU A 180 13.40 23.05 22.62
CA LEU A 180 14.77 22.55 22.68
C LEU A 180 14.91 21.16 22.07
N LEU A 181 13.96 20.27 22.31
CA LEU A 181 13.96 18.93 21.75
C LEU A 181 13.67 18.92 20.24
N PHE A 182 12.85 19.85 19.75
CA PHE A 182 12.58 20.00 18.31
C PHE A 182 13.86 20.28 17.53
N MET A 183 14.79 21.06 18.12
CA MET A 183 16.12 21.34 17.56
C MET A 183 17.17 20.26 17.85
N SER A 184 16.85 19.25 18.64
CA SER A 184 17.79 18.24 19.08
C SER A 184 18.18 17.25 17.96
N LYS A 185 19.38 16.65 18.10
CA LYS A 185 19.86 15.59 17.18
C LYS A 185 18.92 14.38 17.15
N GLY A 186 18.26 14.04 18.27
CA GLY A 186 17.30 12.96 18.38
C GLY A 186 16.09 13.17 17.48
N ASN A 187 15.48 14.35 17.52
CA ASN A 187 14.37 14.68 16.62
C ASN A 187 14.81 14.71 15.15
N VAL A 188 15.98 15.23 14.85
CA VAL A 188 16.50 15.22 13.48
C VAL A 188 16.61 13.79 12.93
N VAL A 189 17.11 12.85 13.72
CA VAL A 189 17.17 11.42 13.34
C VAL A 189 15.77 10.86 13.10
N LEU A 190 14.82 11.09 14.01
CA LEU A 190 13.43 10.64 13.85
C LEU A 190 12.76 11.21 12.60
N VAL A 191 13.00 12.50 12.30
CA VAL A 191 12.47 13.15 11.09
C VAL A 191 13.09 12.54 9.83
N ILE A 192 14.41 12.27 9.82
CA ILE A 192 15.09 11.64 8.67
C ILE A 192 14.54 10.23 8.44
N VAL A 193 14.38 9.43 9.49
CA VAL A 193 13.84 8.07 9.38
C VAL A 193 12.37 8.10 8.92
N ALA A 194 11.55 9.02 9.46
CA ALA A 194 10.17 9.20 9.01
C ALA A 194 10.10 9.65 7.54
N ALA A 195 10.97 10.57 7.13
CA ALA A 195 11.05 11.03 5.75
C ALA A 195 11.49 9.91 4.79
N ALA A 196 12.39 9.01 5.21
CA ALA A 196 12.80 7.85 4.44
C ALA A 196 11.67 6.80 4.31
N ALA A 197 10.79 6.69 5.29
CA ALA A 197 9.64 5.78 5.25
C ALA A 197 8.56 6.23 4.25
N LEU A 198 8.39 7.53 4.00
CA LEU A 198 7.38 8.06 3.08
C LEU A 198 7.52 7.54 1.63
N PRO A 199 8.72 7.54 1.00
CA PRO A 199 8.91 6.93 -0.31
C PRO A 199 8.53 5.43 -0.33
N MET A 200 8.88 4.69 0.72
CA MET A 200 8.54 3.27 0.81
C MET A 200 7.02 3.05 0.89
N LEU A 201 6.32 3.82 1.71
CA LEU A 201 4.86 3.79 1.78
C LEU A 201 4.23 4.16 0.44
N SER A 202 4.79 5.14 -0.27
CA SER A 202 4.31 5.56 -1.58
C SER A 202 4.55 4.50 -2.66
N MET A 203 5.62 3.70 -2.58
CA MET A 203 5.92 2.62 -3.53
C MET A 203 5.09 1.35 -3.31
N ALA A 204 4.67 1.07 -2.07
CA ALA A 204 3.87 -0.12 -1.74
C ALA A 204 2.60 -0.28 -2.61
N PRO A 205 1.77 0.75 -2.85
CA PRO A 205 0.63 0.68 -3.75
C PRO A 205 0.98 0.26 -5.19
N ILE A 206 2.09 0.75 -5.73
CA ILE A 206 2.53 0.38 -7.09
C ILE A 206 2.82 -1.13 -7.15
N MET A 207 3.54 -1.65 -6.16
CA MET A 207 3.85 -3.08 -6.09
C MET A 207 2.57 -3.93 -5.98
N LEU A 208 1.60 -3.49 -5.18
CA LEU A 208 0.32 -4.18 -5.02
C LEU A 208 -0.52 -4.16 -6.30
N VAL A 209 -0.59 -3.01 -6.98
CA VAL A 209 -1.32 -2.89 -8.25
C VAL A 209 -0.66 -3.74 -9.33
N HIS A 210 0.67 -3.69 -9.44
CA HIS A 210 1.41 -4.50 -10.41
C HIS A 210 1.19 -6.01 -10.17
N ASP A 211 1.23 -6.47 -8.93
CA ASP A 211 0.97 -7.87 -8.58
C ASP A 211 -0.47 -8.29 -8.93
N ALA A 212 -1.44 -7.42 -8.67
CA ALA A 212 -2.83 -7.67 -9.04
C ALA A 212 -3.00 -7.84 -10.55
N LEU A 213 -2.35 -6.99 -11.35
CA LEU A 213 -2.39 -7.05 -12.81
C LEU A 213 -1.68 -8.30 -13.36
N LEU A 214 -0.55 -8.67 -12.78
CA LEU A 214 0.15 -9.91 -13.13
C LEU A 214 -0.69 -11.15 -12.80
N ALA A 215 -1.37 -11.16 -11.66
CA ALA A 215 -2.27 -12.25 -11.28
C ALA A 215 -3.44 -12.36 -12.27
N GLU A 216 -4.04 -11.25 -12.67
CA GLU A 216 -5.13 -11.21 -13.66
C GLU A 216 -4.65 -11.68 -15.03
N ALA A 217 -3.48 -11.22 -15.49
CA ALA A 217 -2.88 -11.66 -16.75
C ALA A 217 -2.59 -13.16 -16.76
N ARG A 218 -2.05 -13.72 -15.66
CA ARG A 218 -1.83 -15.18 -15.52
C ARG A 218 -3.14 -15.95 -15.60
N HIS A 219 -4.18 -15.50 -14.89
CA HIS A 219 -5.50 -16.14 -14.94
C HIS A 219 -6.12 -16.11 -16.34
N ALA A 220 -5.87 -15.06 -17.13
CA ALA A 220 -6.35 -14.98 -18.51
C ALA A 220 -5.62 -15.98 -19.42
N VAL A 221 -4.32 -16.21 -19.22
CA VAL A 221 -3.51 -17.18 -19.99
C VAL A 221 -3.83 -18.62 -19.57
N ASP A 222 -4.19 -18.86 -18.32
CA ASP A 222 -4.50 -20.18 -17.77
C ASP A 222 -5.85 -20.73 -18.26
N ARG A 223 -6.68 -19.90 -18.88
CA ARG A 223 -7.98 -20.30 -19.43
C ARG A 223 -7.97 -20.30 -20.95
N ASP A 224 -8.56 -21.33 -21.54
CA ASP A 224 -8.83 -21.38 -22.97
C ASP A 224 -9.93 -20.39 -23.33
N TYR A 225 -9.64 -19.49 -24.25
CA TYR A 225 -10.52 -18.40 -24.67
C TYR A 225 -11.88 -18.88 -25.24
N LEU A 226 -11.89 -20.05 -25.89
CA LEU A 226 -13.09 -20.56 -26.57
C LEU A 226 -14.00 -21.37 -25.65
N THR A 227 -13.40 -22.11 -24.72
CA THR A 227 -14.14 -23.07 -23.90
C THR A 227 -14.29 -22.63 -22.44
N GLY A 228 -13.53 -21.61 -21.99
CA GLY A 228 -13.46 -21.18 -20.58
C GLY A 228 -12.84 -22.23 -19.65
N THR A 229 -12.41 -23.36 -20.18
CA THR A 229 -11.73 -24.43 -19.42
C THR A 229 -10.26 -24.08 -19.17
N MET A 230 -9.56 -24.89 -18.41
CA MET A 230 -8.13 -24.72 -18.17
C MET A 230 -7.36 -24.92 -19.48
N SER A 231 -6.41 -24.00 -19.79
CA SER A 231 -5.54 -24.17 -20.95
C SER A 231 -4.65 -25.41 -20.78
N ARG A 232 -4.23 -26.02 -21.90
CA ARG A 232 -3.35 -27.21 -21.89
C ARG A 232 -2.10 -26.97 -21.05
N ARG A 233 -1.47 -25.81 -21.19
CA ARG A 233 -0.27 -25.43 -20.44
C ARG A 233 -0.55 -25.32 -18.93
N ALA A 234 -1.66 -24.69 -18.54
CA ALA A 234 -2.03 -24.57 -17.14
C ALA A 234 -2.37 -25.94 -16.51
N PHE A 235 -2.92 -26.85 -17.29
CA PHE A 235 -3.15 -28.24 -16.88
C PHE A 235 -1.84 -28.97 -16.68
N GLU A 236 -0.91 -28.91 -17.62
CA GLU A 236 0.42 -29.53 -17.54
C GLU A 236 1.19 -29.02 -16.30
N ASP A 237 1.28 -27.70 -16.10
CA ASP A 237 1.91 -27.07 -14.93
C ASP A 237 1.25 -27.50 -13.60
N ARG A 238 -0.04 -27.80 -13.60
CA ARG A 238 -0.76 -28.22 -12.40
C ARG A 238 -0.54 -29.70 -12.11
N VAL A 239 -0.47 -30.51 -13.15
CA VAL A 239 -0.14 -31.94 -13.03
C VAL A 239 1.28 -32.10 -12.50
N GLU A 240 2.27 -31.42 -13.07
CA GLU A 240 3.67 -31.47 -12.61
C GLU A 240 3.83 -31.06 -11.14
N ARG A 241 3.07 -30.07 -10.68
CA ARG A 241 3.11 -29.62 -9.27
C ARG A 241 2.47 -30.60 -8.29
N HIS A 242 1.44 -31.35 -8.71
CA HIS A 242 0.76 -32.30 -7.83
C HIS A 242 1.32 -33.71 -7.95
N PHE A 243 1.92 -34.02 -9.09
CA PHE A 243 2.56 -35.29 -9.39
C PHE A 243 3.98 -34.99 -9.90
N PRO A 244 4.92 -34.61 -8.99
CA PRO A 244 6.29 -34.37 -9.41
C PRO A 244 6.84 -35.64 -10.07
N PRO A 245 7.62 -35.51 -11.17
CA PRO A 245 8.18 -36.66 -11.86
C PRO A 245 8.98 -37.52 -10.86
N GLN A 246 8.57 -38.75 -10.70
CA GLN A 246 9.31 -39.71 -9.89
C GLN A 246 10.67 -40.01 -10.58
N PRO A 247 11.77 -40.18 -9.81
CA PRO A 247 13.04 -40.52 -10.41
C PRO A 247 12.92 -41.76 -11.29
N ALA A 248 13.62 -41.75 -12.41
CA ALA A 248 13.46 -42.62 -13.58
C ALA A 248 13.40 -44.17 -13.33
N HIS A 249 13.63 -44.61 -12.14
CA HIS A 249 13.52 -46.03 -11.76
C HIS A 249 12.13 -46.50 -11.30
N ALA A 250 11.15 -45.56 -11.15
CA ALA A 250 9.78 -45.88 -10.74
C ALA A 250 8.72 -45.42 -11.75
N ALA A 251 9.11 -44.77 -12.83
CA ALA A 251 8.22 -44.33 -13.89
C ALA A 251 7.87 -45.49 -14.81
N GLY A 252 7.04 -46.36 -14.34
CA GLY A 252 6.32 -47.27 -15.23
C GLY A 252 5.45 -46.46 -16.18
N GLN A 253 5.28 -46.96 -17.36
CA GLN A 253 4.56 -46.52 -18.56
C GLN A 253 3.19 -45.78 -18.38
N GLY A 254 2.78 -45.48 -17.13
CA GLY A 254 1.44 -45.01 -16.82
C GLY A 254 1.11 -43.56 -17.24
N TYR A 255 2.07 -42.62 -17.19
CA TYR A 255 1.76 -41.19 -17.42
C TYR A 255 1.61 -40.88 -18.91
N GLU A 256 2.52 -41.34 -19.75
CA GLU A 256 2.44 -41.17 -21.20
C GLU A 256 1.23 -41.88 -21.80
N GLN A 257 0.91 -43.09 -21.28
CA GLN A 257 -0.28 -43.83 -21.70
C GLN A 257 -1.58 -43.15 -21.29
N LEU A 258 -1.68 -42.61 -20.05
CA LEU A 258 -2.84 -41.83 -19.59
C LEU A 258 -3.02 -40.55 -20.39
N TYR A 259 -1.93 -39.88 -20.75
CA TYR A 259 -1.96 -38.67 -21.56
C TYR A 259 -2.39 -38.97 -23.00
N ALA A 260 -1.84 -40.04 -23.61
CA ALA A 260 -2.22 -40.46 -24.95
C ALA A 260 -3.70 -40.90 -25.02
N GLN A 261 -4.19 -41.57 -23.96
CA GLN A 261 -5.59 -41.97 -23.87
C GLN A 261 -6.54 -40.79 -23.66
N ALA A 262 -6.14 -39.81 -22.84
CA ALA A 262 -6.90 -38.56 -22.66
C ALA A 262 -6.98 -37.74 -23.96
N ASP A 263 -5.89 -37.68 -24.72
CA ASP A 263 -5.84 -36.97 -26.02
C ASP A 263 -6.68 -37.69 -27.09
N ALA A 264 -6.63 -39.03 -27.13
CA ALA A 264 -7.49 -39.83 -27.98
C ALA A 264 -8.98 -39.68 -27.64
N ASN A 265 -9.33 -39.66 -26.38
CA ASN A 265 -10.70 -39.43 -25.92
C ASN A 265 -11.19 -38.02 -26.24
N LEU A 266 -10.31 -37.02 -26.11
CA LEU A 266 -10.60 -35.63 -26.49
C LEU A 266 -10.82 -35.49 -28.02
N TYR A 267 -10.01 -36.17 -28.82
CA TYR A 267 -10.14 -36.22 -30.27
C TYR A 267 -11.48 -36.87 -30.69
N THR A 268 -11.81 -37.98 -30.03
CA THR A 268 -13.08 -38.70 -30.25
C THR A 268 -14.29 -37.85 -29.87
N ALA A 269 -14.24 -37.14 -28.72
CA ALA A 269 -15.28 -36.24 -28.29
C ALA A 269 -15.47 -35.04 -29.24
N LYS A 270 -14.39 -34.52 -29.82
CA LYS A 270 -14.44 -33.44 -30.83
C LYS A 270 -15.10 -33.88 -32.13
N HIS A 271 -14.88 -35.12 -32.58
CA HIS A 271 -15.44 -35.68 -33.83
C HIS A 271 -16.88 -36.16 -33.67
N SER A 272 -17.28 -36.56 -32.46
CA SER A 272 -18.65 -37.05 -32.21
C SER A 272 -19.65 -35.94 -31.82
N GLY A 273 -19.30 -34.65 -32.03
CA GLY A 273 -20.27 -33.55 -31.95
C GLY A 273 -20.17 -32.66 -30.74
N ARG A 274 -18.96 -32.48 -30.17
CA ARG A 274 -18.64 -31.52 -29.06
C ARG A 274 -19.58 -31.60 -27.85
N ASN A 275 -19.11 -31.29 -26.66
CA ASN A 275 -19.87 -31.33 -25.39
C ASN A 275 -20.27 -32.74 -24.92
N ARG A 276 -19.38 -33.75 -25.10
CA ARG A 276 -19.53 -35.12 -24.62
C ARG A 276 -18.25 -35.58 -23.91
N VAL A 277 -18.43 -36.41 -22.88
CA VAL A 277 -17.33 -37.15 -22.24
C VAL A 277 -17.21 -38.47 -23.00
N ALA A 278 -16.06 -38.73 -23.65
CA ALA A 278 -15.72 -40.04 -24.16
C ALA A 278 -14.97 -40.78 -23.07
N ALA A 279 -15.46 -41.94 -22.67
CA ALA A 279 -14.85 -42.85 -21.70
C ALA A 279 -13.81 -43.73 -22.37
#